data_f617bfdfd4b4459e806323b273910f0d
#
_entry.id   f617bfdfd4b4459e806323b273910f0d
#
_cell.length_a   1.000
_cell.length_b   1.000
_cell.length_c   1.000
_cell.angle_alpha   90.00
_cell.angle_beta   90.00
_cell.angle_gamma   90.00
#
_symmetry.space_group_name_H-M   'P 1'
#
loop_
_entity.id
_entity.type
_entity.pdbx_description
1 polymer ?
#
loop_
_entity_poly.entity_id
_entity_poly.type
_entity_poly.pdbx_seq_one_letter_code
_entity_poly.pdbx_strand_id
1 'polypeptide(L)'
;MLDRLDPGHHFQNLLDNWWKITLVAILGGLLGLGISFLQKPMYEAEAIFHATIDFTKVNAQTLANDTGEPIQFTQYQEDLALLIVQETLLSKMNDVFAFAQNLDPTLDWETFEANKHIRRYHALWYLRVTHPDPAIAQAVANFWAEIGDEALQAAQADGTAAPFVRVDLVSEAALPGERLYRNRNTLMLGGMLLGLIAGVVWVDVGARKHSKINE
;
A
#
# COMPACT_ATOMS: atom_id res chain seq x y z
N MET A 1 27.15 -45.92 6.19
CA MET A 1 25.73 -45.48 6.16
C MET A 1 25.55 -44.10 5.57
N LEU A 2 26.59 -43.44 5.06
CA LEU A 2 26.58 -42.11 4.44
C LEU A 2 26.73 -42.14 2.90
N ASP A 3 26.89 -43.30 2.27
CA ASP A 3 27.11 -43.49 0.81
C ASP A 3 25.81 -43.39 -0.05
N ARG A 4 24.65 -43.07 0.56
CA ARG A 4 23.36 -43.04 -0.16
C ARG A 4 22.91 -41.65 -0.57
N LEU A 5 23.70 -40.61 -0.40
CA LEU A 5 23.40 -39.25 -0.87
C LEU A 5 24.37 -38.92 -2.02
N ASP A 6 24.21 -39.58 -3.17
CA ASP A 6 24.83 -39.10 -4.40
C ASP A 6 24.01 -37.88 -4.91
N PRO A 7 24.51 -36.67 -4.73
CA PRO A 7 23.77 -35.45 -5.11
C PRO A 7 23.52 -35.41 -6.61
N GLY A 8 24.33 -36.11 -7.43
CA GLY A 8 24.13 -36.16 -8.88
C GLY A 8 22.86 -36.90 -9.28
N HIS A 9 22.55 -38.01 -8.64
CA HIS A 9 21.32 -38.78 -8.90
C HIS A 9 20.04 -38.04 -8.50
N HIS A 10 20.09 -37.34 -7.38
CA HIS A 10 18.93 -36.50 -6.96
C HIS A 10 18.64 -35.37 -7.95
N PHE A 11 19.70 -34.72 -8.43
CA PHE A 11 19.55 -33.61 -9.38
C PHE A 11 19.04 -34.10 -10.74
N GLN A 12 19.54 -35.20 -11.25
CA GLN A 12 19.06 -35.83 -12.48
C GLN A 12 17.57 -36.19 -12.39
N ASN A 13 17.17 -36.85 -11.28
CA ASN A 13 15.78 -37.20 -11.07
C ASN A 13 14.83 -35.98 -11.01
N LEU A 14 15.27 -34.88 -10.44
CA LEU A 14 14.51 -33.63 -10.45
C LEU A 14 14.41 -33.05 -11.86
N LEU A 15 15.49 -33.11 -12.65
CA LEU A 15 15.49 -32.67 -14.05
C LEU A 15 14.58 -33.54 -14.93
N ASP A 16 14.60 -34.85 -14.78
CA ASP A 16 13.75 -35.77 -15.54
C ASP A 16 12.26 -35.60 -15.22
N ASN A 17 11.95 -35.14 -14.02
CA ASN A 17 10.57 -34.94 -13.55
C ASN A 17 10.18 -33.46 -13.38
N TRP A 18 10.95 -32.52 -13.95
CA TRP A 18 10.73 -31.07 -13.79
C TRP A 18 9.28 -30.66 -14.15
N TRP A 19 8.69 -31.30 -15.15
CA TRP A 19 7.32 -31.00 -15.58
C TRP A 19 6.28 -31.33 -14.50
N LYS A 20 6.50 -32.39 -13.67
CA LYS A 20 5.63 -32.73 -12.54
C LYS A 20 5.71 -31.66 -11.46
N ILE A 21 6.93 -31.19 -11.17
CA ILE A 21 7.18 -30.12 -10.19
C ILE A 21 6.48 -28.83 -10.67
N THR A 22 6.66 -28.49 -11.95
CA THR A 22 6.03 -27.31 -12.56
C THR A 22 4.48 -27.41 -12.51
N LEU A 23 3.94 -28.58 -12.80
CA LEU A 23 2.49 -28.79 -12.76
C LEU A 23 1.94 -28.61 -11.34
N VAL A 24 2.60 -29.17 -10.32
CA VAL A 24 2.20 -28.98 -8.91
C VAL A 24 2.34 -27.52 -8.47
N ALA A 25 3.39 -26.81 -8.92
CA ALA A 25 3.56 -25.41 -8.67
C ALA A 25 2.43 -24.56 -9.28
N ILE A 26 2.04 -24.85 -10.54
CA ILE A 26 0.92 -24.18 -11.21
C ILE A 26 -0.40 -24.45 -10.46
N LEU A 27 -0.67 -25.70 -10.08
CA LEU A 27 -1.85 -26.04 -9.30
C LEU A 27 -1.88 -25.33 -7.95
N GLY A 28 -0.73 -25.25 -7.26
CA GLY A 28 -0.57 -24.47 -6.04
C GLY A 28 -0.91 -22.99 -6.25
N GLY A 29 -0.43 -22.39 -7.35
CA GLY A 29 -0.74 -21.02 -7.73
C GLY A 29 -2.23 -20.80 -8.02
N LEU A 30 -2.88 -21.73 -8.73
CA LEU A 30 -4.31 -21.68 -8.99
C LEU A 30 -5.13 -21.82 -7.71
N LEU A 31 -4.72 -22.66 -6.76
CA LEU A 31 -5.36 -22.77 -5.46
C LEU A 31 -5.19 -21.46 -4.66
N GLY A 32 -3.98 -20.88 -4.63
CA GLY A 32 -3.74 -19.58 -4.00
C GLY A 32 -4.59 -18.46 -4.62
N LEU A 33 -4.74 -18.48 -5.95
CA LEU A 33 -5.64 -17.57 -6.66
C LEU A 33 -7.11 -17.81 -6.25
N GLY A 34 -7.56 -19.07 -6.20
CA GLY A 34 -8.91 -19.44 -5.76
C GLY A 34 -9.22 -18.93 -4.35
N ILE A 35 -8.28 -19.08 -3.42
CA ILE A 35 -8.40 -18.56 -2.04
C ILE A 35 -8.54 -17.04 -2.05
N SER A 36 -7.87 -16.33 -2.96
CA SER A 36 -7.98 -14.86 -3.04
C SER A 36 -9.40 -14.37 -3.36
N PHE A 37 -10.20 -15.16 -4.09
CA PHE A 37 -11.60 -14.83 -4.38
C PHE A 37 -12.57 -15.09 -3.20
N LEU A 38 -12.14 -15.86 -2.22
CA LEU A 38 -12.91 -16.09 -0.99
C LEU A 38 -12.73 -14.96 0.04
N GLN A 39 -11.76 -14.08 -0.17
CA GLN A 39 -11.56 -12.91 0.70
C GLN A 39 -12.71 -11.91 0.53
N LYS A 40 -13.04 -11.19 1.62
CA LYS A 40 -14.02 -10.11 1.55
C LYS A 40 -13.56 -9.06 0.53
N PRO A 41 -14.45 -8.62 -0.35
CA PRO A 41 -14.12 -7.53 -1.28
C PRO A 41 -13.78 -6.28 -0.47
N MET A 42 -12.80 -5.53 -0.95
CA MET A 42 -12.45 -4.22 -0.41
C MET A 42 -12.65 -3.18 -1.52
N TYR A 43 -12.97 -1.96 -1.12
CA TYR A 43 -13.16 -0.84 -2.04
C TYR A 43 -12.30 0.32 -1.58
N GLU A 44 -11.62 0.99 -2.50
CA GLU A 44 -10.77 2.14 -2.20
C GLU A 44 -11.43 3.41 -2.74
N ALA A 45 -11.67 4.35 -1.84
CA ALA A 45 -12.08 5.70 -2.17
C ALA A 45 -10.88 6.64 -2.02
N GLU A 46 -10.78 7.62 -2.93
CA GLU A 46 -9.64 8.52 -3.01
C GLU A 46 -10.09 9.96 -3.15
N ALA A 47 -9.68 10.82 -2.21
CA ALA A 47 -9.78 12.27 -2.34
C ALA A 47 -8.41 12.86 -2.70
N ILE A 48 -8.39 13.94 -3.50
CA ILE A 48 -7.15 14.48 -4.07
C ILE A 48 -7.00 15.95 -3.69
N PHE A 49 -5.88 16.26 -3.04
CA PHE A 49 -5.40 17.61 -2.84
C PHE A 49 -4.30 17.97 -3.82
N HIS A 50 -4.25 19.22 -4.20
CA HIS A 50 -3.14 19.82 -4.92
C HIS A 50 -2.41 20.78 -3.98
N ALA A 51 -1.16 20.49 -3.65
CA ALA A 51 -0.35 21.35 -2.81
C ALA A 51 0.91 21.78 -3.55
N THR A 52 1.11 23.08 -3.68
CA THR A 52 2.22 23.71 -4.41
C THR A 52 2.76 24.90 -3.64
N ILE A 53 3.89 25.39 -4.09
CA ILE A 53 4.48 26.64 -3.63
C ILE A 53 4.03 27.78 -4.54
N ASP A 54 3.37 28.77 -3.97
CA ASP A 54 3.07 30.04 -4.64
C ASP A 54 4.30 30.96 -4.58
N PHE A 55 5.13 30.88 -5.62
CA PHE A 55 6.36 31.66 -5.69
C PHE A 55 6.11 33.19 -5.71
N THR A 56 4.90 33.65 -5.99
CA THR A 56 4.58 35.09 -5.94
C THR A 56 4.50 35.60 -4.52
N LYS A 57 4.23 34.72 -3.56
CA LYS A 57 4.19 35.02 -2.11
C LYS A 57 5.50 34.73 -1.40
N VAL A 58 6.45 34.08 -2.07
CA VAL A 58 7.78 33.85 -1.54
C VAL A 58 8.54 35.19 -1.52
N ASN A 59 8.58 35.84 -0.36
CA ASN A 59 9.32 37.09 -0.21
C ASN A 59 10.83 36.79 -0.14
N ALA A 60 11.61 37.45 -0.99
CA ALA A 60 13.06 37.31 -1.01
C ALA A 60 13.72 37.58 0.36
N GLN A 61 13.06 38.38 1.21
CA GLN A 61 13.53 38.67 2.57
C GLN A 61 13.32 37.50 3.56
N THR A 62 12.34 36.65 3.35
CA THR A 62 12.12 35.43 4.17
C THR A 62 13.03 34.27 3.74
N LEU A 63 13.66 34.40 2.60
CA LEU A 63 14.62 33.43 2.04
C LEU A 63 16.07 33.96 2.06
N ALA A 64 16.32 35.11 2.69
CA ALA A 64 17.69 35.58 2.89
C ALA A 64 18.31 34.85 4.09
N ASN A 65 19.55 34.36 3.91
CA ASN A 65 20.36 33.90 5.05
C ASN A 65 20.79 35.08 5.89
N ASP A 66 21.42 34.84 7.08
CA ASP A 66 21.88 35.86 8.00
C ASP A 66 22.90 36.84 7.37
N THR A 67 23.46 36.50 6.20
CA THR A 67 24.38 37.34 5.39
C THR A 67 23.65 38.20 4.37
N GLY A 68 22.31 38.08 4.23
CA GLY A 68 21.50 38.83 3.29
C GLY A 68 21.57 38.31 1.85
N GLU A 69 22.22 37.17 1.62
CA GLU A 69 22.21 36.54 0.28
C GLU A 69 20.90 35.80 0.01
N PRO A 70 20.32 35.91 -1.18
CA PRO A 70 19.10 35.21 -1.53
C PRO A 70 19.35 33.70 -1.51
N ILE A 71 18.60 32.98 -0.68
CA ILE A 71 18.59 31.52 -0.69
C ILE A 71 17.83 31.07 -1.93
N GLN A 72 18.47 30.26 -2.77
CA GLN A 72 17.75 29.60 -3.86
C GLN A 72 16.77 28.58 -3.28
N PHE A 73 15.50 28.70 -3.63
CA PHE A 73 14.47 27.74 -3.22
C PHE A 73 14.74 26.41 -3.89
N THR A 74 15.29 25.46 -3.15
CA THR A 74 15.65 24.13 -3.63
C THR A 74 14.46 23.16 -3.51
N GLN A 75 14.50 22.06 -4.22
CA GLN A 75 13.51 20.98 -4.07
C GLN A 75 13.39 20.49 -2.62
N TYR A 76 14.50 20.46 -1.88
CA TYR A 76 14.50 20.10 -0.46
C TYR A 76 13.68 21.08 0.40
N GLN A 77 13.78 22.38 0.13
CA GLN A 77 12.99 23.40 0.84
C GLN A 77 11.51 23.33 0.46
N GLU A 78 11.21 23.01 -0.80
CA GLU A 78 9.84 22.73 -1.23
C GLU A 78 9.27 21.52 -0.49
N ASP A 79 10.01 20.40 -0.45
CA ASP A 79 9.59 19.19 0.24
C ASP A 79 9.39 19.44 1.74
N LEU A 80 10.27 20.22 2.37
CA LEU A 80 10.15 20.60 3.78
C LEU A 80 8.90 21.48 4.03
N ALA A 81 8.65 22.46 3.17
CA ALA A 81 7.46 23.32 3.27
C ALA A 81 6.15 22.53 3.07
N LEU A 82 6.17 21.53 2.21
CA LEU A 82 5.00 20.67 1.97
C LEU A 82 4.83 19.56 3.02
N LEU A 83 5.83 19.30 3.86
CA LEU A 83 5.71 18.32 4.96
C LEU A 83 4.60 18.70 5.94
N ILE A 84 4.40 20.00 6.17
CA ILE A 84 3.32 20.52 7.03
C ILE A 84 1.93 20.08 6.54
N VAL A 85 1.75 19.91 5.23
CA VAL A 85 0.48 19.43 4.66
C VAL A 85 0.21 18.00 5.15
N GLN A 86 1.19 17.12 5.10
CA GLN A 86 1.07 15.74 5.59
C GLN A 86 0.79 15.69 7.09
N GLU A 87 1.55 16.46 7.87
CA GLU A 87 1.40 16.51 9.32
C GLU A 87 0.02 17.02 9.72
N THR A 88 -0.47 18.06 9.06
CA THR A 88 -1.80 18.62 9.31
C THR A 88 -2.90 17.60 8.97
N LEU A 89 -2.82 16.93 7.82
CA LEU A 89 -3.78 15.90 7.43
C LEU A 89 -3.76 14.69 8.39
N LEU A 90 -2.59 14.30 8.89
CA LEU A 90 -2.44 13.22 9.86
C LEU A 90 -2.88 13.62 11.27
N SER A 91 -2.81 14.89 11.63
CA SER A 91 -3.24 15.37 12.96
C SER A 91 -4.73 15.14 13.22
N LYS A 92 -5.52 14.97 12.17
CA LYS A 92 -6.98 14.75 12.22
C LYS A 92 -7.39 13.29 12.27
N MET A 93 -6.45 12.35 12.36
CA MET A 93 -6.76 10.91 12.29
C MET A 93 -7.70 10.41 13.38
N ASN A 94 -7.64 10.99 14.59
CA ASN A 94 -8.56 10.61 15.66
C ASN A 94 -10.00 10.98 15.33
N ASP A 95 -10.22 12.15 14.73
CA ASP A 95 -11.54 12.63 14.33
C ASP A 95 -12.09 11.78 13.17
N VAL A 96 -11.23 11.46 12.18
CA VAL A 96 -11.57 10.58 11.06
C VAL A 96 -11.92 9.17 11.54
N PHE A 97 -11.16 8.62 12.48
CA PHE A 97 -11.44 7.33 13.08
C PHE A 97 -12.76 7.32 13.83
N ALA A 98 -13.02 8.34 14.66
CA ALA A 98 -14.28 8.46 15.37
C ALA A 98 -15.48 8.53 14.41
N PHE A 99 -15.33 9.27 13.30
CA PHE A 99 -16.35 9.31 12.25
C PHE A 99 -16.54 7.95 11.58
N ALA A 100 -15.45 7.27 11.20
CA ALA A 100 -15.50 5.95 10.59
C ALA A 100 -16.15 4.92 11.53
N GLN A 101 -15.86 4.97 12.84
CA GLN A 101 -16.42 4.10 13.87
C GLN A 101 -17.92 4.36 14.09
N ASN A 102 -18.42 5.56 13.88
CA ASN A 102 -19.85 5.85 13.89
C ASN A 102 -20.59 5.18 12.71
N LEU A 103 -19.92 5.00 11.57
CA LEU A 103 -20.48 4.32 10.39
C LEU A 103 -20.31 2.80 10.47
N ASP A 104 -19.19 2.32 11.00
CA ASP A 104 -18.94 0.90 11.28
C ASP A 104 -18.43 0.71 12.71
N PRO A 105 -19.32 0.42 13.68
CA PRO A 105 -18.93 0.21 15.08
C PRO A 105 -18.00 -0.99 15.31
N THR A 106 -17.82 -1.86 14.32
CA THR A 106 -16.92 -3.02 14.41
C THR A 106 -15.48 -2.69 14.01
N LEU A 107 -15.26 -1.48 13.48
CA LEU A 107 -13.95 -1.04 13.04
C LEU A 107 -13.05 -0.73 14.24
N ASP A 108 -11.92 -1.43 14.34
CA ASP A 108 -10.86 -1.12 15.30
C ASP A 108 -9.79 -0.21 14.70
N TRP A 109 -8.98 0.39 15.58
CA TRP A 109 -7.93 1.31 15.19
C TRP A 109 -6.87 0.65 14.29
N GLU A 110 -6.46 -0.58 14.57
CA GLU A 110 -5.43 -1.29 13.82
C GLU A 110 -5.88 -1.55 12.37
N THR A 111 -7.12 -1.98 12.21
CA THR A 111 -7.74 -2.18 10.88
C THR A 111 -7.88 -0.86 10.14
N PHE A 112 -8.32 0.21 10.80
CA PHE A 112 -8.42 1.54 10.21
C PHE A 112 -7.06 2.05 9.75
N GLU A 113 -6.04 1.98 10.62
CA GLU A 113 -4.68 2.42 10.33
C GLU A 113 -4.07 1.66 9.15
N ALA A 114 -4.32 0.36 9.04
CA ALA A 114 -3.86 -0.47 7.93
C ALA A 114 -4.57 -0.19 6.59
N ASN A 115 -5.73 0.46 6.64
CA ASN A 115 -6.61 0.69 5.48
C ASN A 115 -6.70 2.16 5.06
N LYS A 116 -5.95 3.05 5.71
CA LYS A 116 -5.82 4.45 5.30
C LYS A 116 -4.42 4.72 4.78
N HIS A 117 -4.30 5.49 3.72
CA HIS A 117 -3.01 5.83 3.14
C HIS A 117 -3.00 7.28 2.65
N ILE A 118 -1.91 8.00 2.94
CA ILE A 118 -1.57 9.23 2.25
C ILE A 118 -0.47 8.92 1.25
N ARG A 119 -0.64 9.34 0.03
CA ARG A 119 0.36 9.19 -1.02
C ARG A 119 0.57 10.52 -1.73
N ARG A 120 1.83 10.96 -1.78
CA ARG A 120 2.20 12.13 -2.58
C ARG A 120 2.76 11.66 -3.91
N TYR A 121 2.28 12.29 -4.98
CA TYR A 121 2.85 12.17 -6.32
C TYR A 121 2.98 13.58 -6.93
N HIS A 122 4.20 14.10 -6.96
CA HIS A 122 4.47 15.51 -7.28
C HIS A 122 3.69 16.47 -6.37
N ALA A 123 2.87 17.34 -6.98
CA ALA A 123 2.02 18.29 -6.27
C ALA A 123 0.68 17.70 -5.80
N LEU A 124 0.37 16.45 -6.14
CA LEU A 124 -0.88 15.81 -5.78
C LEU A 124 -0.73 14.94 -4.54
N TRP A 125 -1.69 15.08 -3.64
CA TRP A 125 -1.79 14.30 -2.41
C TRP A 125 -3.07 13.50 -2.45
N TYR A 126 -2.94 12.19 -2.36
CA TYR A 126 -4.02 11.22 -2.43
C TYR A 126 -4.34 10.72 -1.04
N LEU A 127 -5.54 11.04 -0.55
CA LEU A 127 -6.09 10.49 0.68
C LEU A 127 -6.91 9.26 0.32
N ARG A 128 -6.43 8.08 0.66
CA ARG A 128 -7.06 6.81 0.32
C ARG A 128 -7.59 6.13 1.54
N VAL A 129 -8.83 5.69 1.46
CA VAL A 129 -9.50 4.89 2.49
C VAL A 129 -10.04 3.63 1.83
N THR A 130 -9.71 2.48 2.43
CA THR A 130 -10.15 1.18 1.96
C THR A 130 -11.12 0.57 2.97
N HIS A 131 -12.31 0.13 2.52
CA HIS A 131 -13.34 -0.47 3.36
C HIS A 131 -14.13 -1.54 2.60
N PRO A 132 -14.69 -2.58 3.27
CA PRO A 132 -15.57 -3.56 2.63
C PRO A 132 -16.86 -2.97 2.05
N ASP A 133 -17.36 -1.87 2.62
CA ASP A 133 -18.49 -1.11 2.10
C ASP A 133 -17.99 0.11 1.32
N PRO A 134 -18.32 0.23 0.02
CA PRO A 134 -17.89 1.34 -0.82
C PRO A 134 -18.44 2.70 -0.36
N ALA A 135 -19.64 2.74 0.23
CA ALA A 135 -20.24 3.98 0.70
C ALA A 135 -19.51 4.50 1.96
N ILE A 136 -19.08 3.60 2.85
CA ILE A 136 -18.29 3.96 4.03
C ILE A 136 -16.89 4.43 3.58
N ALA A 137 -16.24 3.72 2.64
CA ALA A 137 -14.95 4.16 2.09
C ALA A 137 -15.03 5.59 1.57
N GLN A 138 -16.05 5.88 0.75
CA GLN A 138 -16.29 7.22 0.20
C GLN A 138 -16.55 8.26 1.29
N ALA A 139 -17.47 7.97 2.23
CA ALA A 139 -17.86 8.91 3.28
C ALA A 139 -16.65 9.28 4.18
N VAL A 140 -15.85 8.29 4.55
CA VAL A 140 -14.65 8.51 5.39
C VAL A 140 -13.57 9.29 4.65
N ALA A 141 -13.34 8.98 3.36
CA ALA A 141 -12.36 9.72 2.56
C ALA A 141 -12.77 11.19 2.37
N ASN A 142 -14.06 11.46 2.12
CA ASN A 142 -14.58 12.81 1.99
C ASN A 142 -14.56 13.59 3.31
N PHE A 143 -14.96 12.95 4.41
CA PHE A 143 -14.84 13.55 5.74
C PHE A 143 -13.39 13.91 6.07
N TRP A 144 -12.45 12.99 5.78
CA TRP A 144 -11.03 13.28 5.97
C TRP A 144 -10.56 14.46 5.13
N ALA A 145 -10.99 14.54 3.89
CA ALA A 145 -10.67 15.67 3.00
C ALA A 145 -11.24 16.98 3.55
N GLU A 146 -12.50 17.00 4.00
CA GLU A 146 -13.17 18.18 4.54
C GLU A 146 -12.45 18.72 5.78
N ILE A 147 -12.27 17.89 6.82
CA ILE A 147 -11.60 18.35 8.05
C ILE A 147 -10.10 18.62 7.84
N GLY A 148 -9.49 17.97 6.85
CA GLY A 148 -8.13 18.20 6.44
C GLY A 148 -7.96 19.56 5.78
N ASP A 149 -8.88 19.94 4.91
CA ASP A 149 -8.91 21.26 4.27
C ASP A 149 -9.12 22.38 5.30
N GLU A 150 -10.09 22.23 6.21
CA GLU A 150 -10.30 23.16 7.32
C GLU A 150 -9.05 23.33 8.19
N ALA A 151 -8.38 22.22 8.52
CA ALA A 151 -7.17 22.26 9.32
C ALA A 151 -6.01 22.95 8.60
N LEU A 152 -5.87 22.74 7.28
CA LEU A 152 -4.85 23.40 6.47
C LEU A 152 -5.11 24.91 6.35
N GLN A 153 -6.37 25.32 6.18
CA GLN A 153 -6.75 26.74 6.20
C GLN A 153 -6.47 27.38 7.57
N ALA A 154 -6.77 26.69 8.66
CA ALA A 154 -6.45 27.15 10.00
C ALA A 154 -4.93 27.30 10.22
N ALA A 155 -4.14 26.30 9.79
CA ALA A 155 -2.68 26.33 9.87
C ALA A 155 -2.06 27.47 9.04
N GLN A 156 -2.70 27.87 7.93
CA GLN A 156 -2.29 29.05 7.18
C GLN A 156 -2.65 30.36 7.91
N ALA A 157 -3.83 30.40 8.53
CA ALA A 157 -4.29 31.59 9.24
C ALA A 157 -3.49 31.89 10.50
N ASP A 158 -3.04 30.88 11.22
CA ASP A 158 -2.23 30.99 12.45
C ASP A 158 -0.72 31.07 12.17
N GLY A 159 -0.29 30.90 10.91
CA GLY A 159 1.10 30.98 10.49
C GLY A 159 1.92 29.69 10.73
N THR A 160 1.29 28.59 11.15
CA THR A 160 1.93 27.29 11.27
C THR A 160 2.31 26.74 9.89
N ALA A 161 1.42 26.90 8.91
CA ALA A 161 1.75 26.66 7.51
C ALA A 161 2.22 27.96 6.85
N ALA A 162 3.33 27.89 6.11
CA ALA A 162 3.87 29.06 5.44
C ALA A 162 2.84 29.65 4.43
N PRO A 163 2.69 30.98 4.35
CA PRO A 163 1.67 31.64 3.54
C PRO A 163 1.84 31.43 2.03
N PHE A 164 2.99 30.94 1.62
CA PHE A 164 3.29 30.58 0.23
C PHE A 164 2.95 29.10 -0.11
N VAL A 165 2.59 28.28 0.88
CA VAL A 165 2.08 26.93 0.62
C VAL A 165 0.62 27.06 0.22
N ARG A 166 0.32 26.77 -1.05
CA ARG A 166 -1.04 26.75 -1.57
C ARG A 166 -1.56 25.33 -1.58
N VAL A 167 -2.72 25.12 -0.97
CA VAL A 167 -3.40 23.83 -0.93
C VAL A 167 -4.84 24.01 -1.42
N ASP A 168 -5.23 23.20 -2.38
CA ASP A 168 -6.59 23.23 -2.93
C ASP A 168 -7.12 21.79 -2.96
N LEU A 169 -8.35 21.54 -2.49
CA LEU A 169 -9.05 20.26 -2.72
C LEU A 169 -9.48 20.20 -4.20
N VAL A 170 -8.87 19.27 -4.95
CA VAL A 170 -9.10 19.15 -6.40
C VAL A 170 -10.26 18.22 -6.70
N SER A 171 -10.37 17.13 -5.94
CA SER A 171 -11.41 16.13 -6.15
C SER A 171 -11.82 15.48 -4.84
N GLU A 172 -13.13 15.49 -4.62
CA GLU A 172 -13.74 14.63 -3.60
C GLU A 172 -13.69 13.17 -4.04
N ALA A 173 -13.74 12.26 -3.05
CA ALA A 173 -13.77 10.84 -3.32
C ALA A 173 -15.09 10.43 -3.99
N ALA A 174 -14.98 9.78 -5.14
CA ALA A 174 -16.11 9.17 -5.83
C ALA A 174 -16.47 7.82 -5.19
N LEU A 175 -17.71 7.36 -5.38
CA LEU A 175 -18.12 6.03 -4.96
C LEU A 175 -17.33 4.98 -5.76
N PRO A 176 -16.51 4.13 -5.10
CA PRO A 176 -15.69 3.16 -5.81
C PRO A 176 -16.54 2.05 -6.44
N GLY A 177 -16.40 1.87 -7.75
CA GLY A 177 -17.10 0.82 -8.49
C GLY A 177 -16.33 -0.48 -8.61
N GLU A 178 -15.01 -0.44 -8.41
CA GLU A 178 -14.14 -1.60 -8.58
C GLU A 178 -13.73 -2.21 -7.25
N ARG A 179 -13.69 -3.55 -7.23
CA ARG A 179 -13.23 -4.31 -6.06
C ARG A 179 -11.72 -4.40 -6.06
N LEU A 180 -11.09 -4.10 -4.95
CA LEU A 180 -9.69 -4.39 -4.71
C LEU A 180 -9.53 -5.81 -4.19
N TYR A 181 -8.74 -6.61 -4.89
CA TYR A 181 -8.32 -7.92 -4.42
C TYR A 181 -6.95 -7.77 -3.74
N ARG A 182 -6.99 -7.43 -2.45
CA ARG A 182 -5.77 -7.30 -1.63
C ARG A 182 -5.06 -8.65 -1.58
N ASN A 183 -3.76 -8.65 -1.81
CA ASN A 183 -2.89 -9.85 -1.75
C ASN A 183 -3.12 -10.93 -2.81
N ARG A 184 -3.90 -10.67 -3.88
CA ARG A 184 -4.11 -11.65 -4.97
C ARG A 184 -2.79 -12.23 -5.50
N ASN A 185 -1.84 -11.35 -5.85
CA ASN A 185 -0.54 -11.74 -6.38
C ASN A 185 0.31 -12.48 -5.32
N THR A 186 0.25 -12.04 -4.06
CA THR A 186 0.97 -12.65 -2.95
C THR A 186 0.46 -14.06 -2.66
N LEU A 187 -0.86 -14.27 -2.67
CA LEU A 187 -1.47 -15.59 -2.47
C LEU A 187 -1.17 -16.53 -3.63
N MET A 188 -1.22 -16.04 -4.87
CA MET A 188 -0.85 -16.81 -6.05
C MET A 188 0.62 -17.24 -6.00
N LEU A 189 1.54 -16.30 -5.73
CA LEU A 189 2.98 -16.59 -5.61
C LEU A 189 3.28 -17.50 -4.42
N GLY A 190 2.65 -17.27 -3.27
CA GLY A 190 2.77 -18.14 -2.08
C GLY A 190 2.28 -19.56 -2.38
N GLY A 191 1.15 -19.69 -3.06
CA GLY A 191 0.63 -20.98 -3.51
C GLY A 191 1.58 -21.68 -4.49
N MET A 192 2.15 -20.94 -5.46
CA MET A 192 3.16 -21.48 -6.38
C MET A 192 4.41 -21.98 -5.64
N LEU A 193 4.91 -21.22 -4.67
CA LEU A 193 6.09 -21.59 -3.89
C LEU A 193 5.83 -22.88 -3.07
N LEU A 194 4.69 -22.94 -2.40
CA LEU A 194 4.27 -24.13 -1.65
C LEU A 194 4.08 -25.34 -2.57
N GLY A 195 3.48 -25.14 -3.75
CA GLY A 195 3.32 -26.15 -4.77
C GLY A 195 4.67 -26.64 -5.31
N LEU A 196 5.64 -25.76 -5.50
CA LEU A 196 6.99 -26.11 -5.93
C LEU A 196 7.69 -26.99 -4.88
N ILE A 197 7.65 -26.61 -3.59
CA ILE A 197 8.21 -27.39 -2.50
C ILE A 197 7.54 -28.77 -2.44
N ALA A 198 6.22 -28.82 -2.50
CA ALA A 198 5.47 -30.08 -2.48
C ALA A 198 5.81 -30.97 -3.70
N GLY A 199 5.98 -30.39 -4.89
CA GLY A 199 6.36 -31.08 -6.12
C GLY A 199 7.75 -31.70 -6.01
N VAL A 200 8.73 -30.97 -5.47
CA VAL A 200 10.10 -31.50 -5.23
C VAL A 200 10.07 -32.67 -4.25
N VAL A 201 9.37 -32.52 -3.12
CA VAL A 201 9.24 -33.59 -2.12
C VAL A 201 8.53 -34.80 -2.72
N TRP A 202 7.48 -34.60 -3.51
CA TRP A 202 6.75 -35.71 -4.15
C TRP A 202 7.65 -36.51 -5.10
N VAL A 203 8.42 -35.84 -5.95
CA VAL A 203 9.36 -36.47 -6.88
C VAL A 203 10.45 -37.26 -6.12
N ASP A 204 11.02 -36.67 -5.06
CA ASP A 204 12.08 -37.34 -4.25
C ASP A 204 11.53 -38.55 -3.52
N VAL A 205 10.36 -38.48 -2.90
CA VAL A 205 9.72 -39.62 -2.21
C VAL A 205 9.34 -40.73 -3.20
N GLY A 206 8.85 -40.34 -4.40
CA GLY A 206 8.53 -41.29 -5.48
C GLY A 206 9.75 -42.08 -5.93
N ALA A 207 10.89 -41.45 -6.13
CA ALA A 207 12.14 -42.09 -6.50
C ALA A 207 12.62 -43.12 -5.46
N ARG A 208 12.52 -42.77 -4.17
CA ARG A 208 12.92 -43.68 -3.06
C ARG A 208 12.06 -44.94 -2.95
N LYS A 209 10.77 -44.86 -3.33
CA LYS A 209 9.88 -46.03 -3.34
C LYS A 209 10.21 -46.99 -4.48
N HIS A 210 10.55 -46.48 -5.66
CA HIS A 210 10.92 -47.35 -6.81
C HIS A 210 12.25 -48.08 -6.59
N SER A 211 13.23 -47.47 -5.90
CA SER A 211 14.50 -48.14 -5.61
C SER A 211 14.35 -49.32 -4.64
N LYS A 212 13.37 -49.29 -3.71
CA LYS A 212 13.10 -50.37 -2.75
C LYS A 212 12.33 -51.57 -3.29
N ILE A 213 11.68 -51.44 -4.45
CA ILE A 213 10.90 -52.51 -5.08
C ILE A 213 11.80 -53.38 -5.98
N ASN A 214 12.94 -52.83 -6.41
CA ASN A 214 13.88 -53.48 -7.34
C ASN A 214 15.08 -54.11 -6.62
N GLU A 215 15.14 -54.11 -5.30
CA GLU A 215 16.03 -54.89 -4.43
C GLU A 215 15.28 -56.13 -3.91
#